data_034b21110b664d048120ac3ad6632111
#
_entry.id   034b21110b664d048120ac3ad6632111
#
_cell.length_a   1.000
_cell.length_b   1.000
_cell.length_c   1.000
_cell.angle_alpha   90.00
_cell.angle_beta   90.00
_cell.angle_gamma   90.00
#
_symmetry.space_group_name_H-M   'P 1'
#
loop_
_entity.id
_entity.type
_entity.pdbx_description
1 polymer ?
#
loop_
_entity_poly.entity_id
_entity_poly.type
_entity_poly.pdbx_seq_one_letter_code
_entity_poly.pdbx_strand_id
1 'polypeptide(L)'
;MRITEEQELILGSLQCERLSSNIDNFRLVDDFYNGRNPSIVNTLQNEAYEDDANHRVAYYVVKNNSGEILFYFSLKCGLLYDEFLEGDRLLDMKAFYEHIFQLSKDPSLQGTDKDAVNAILEKARTKKGLKKLEVARALHLSLDSEELLKIFGENNKNVGITFAGVEIVHFCANEAHRDFWNQTGIQQKLGTVVFWQFIVPKILDLMEIVGCEYLFLFAADLSEDADLVNYYVDNLEFIDASEHSAATPMYDFACRFLCQETSTLQERRTSFFEHFNPDEEV
;
A
#
# COMPACT_ATOMS: atom_id res chain seq x y z
N MET A 1 -1.08 -16.32 20.97
CA MET A 1 -2.30 -17.08 20.63
C MET A 1 -1.85 -18.38 20.02
N ARG A 2 -2.33 -19.50 20.56
CA ARG A 2 -1.92 -20.83 20.12
C ARG A 2 -2.80 -21.26 18.95
N ILE A 3 -2.22 -21.88 17.93
CA ILE A 3 -2.94 -22.45 16.78
C ILE A 3 -3.02 -23.95 16.91
N THR A 4 -4.04 -24.55 16.30
CA THR A 4 -4.17 -26.00 16.21
C THR A 4 -3.25 -26.57 15.13
N GLU A 5 -2.95 -27.87 15.18
CA GLU A 5 -2.18 -28.55 14.12
C GLU A 5 -2.83 -28.38 12.73
N GLU A 6 -4.16 -28.34 12.65
CA GLU A 6 -4.89 -28.10 11.41
C GLU A 6 -4.63 -26.67 10.89
N GLN A 7 -4.63 -25.69 11.76
CA GLN A 7 -4.30 -24.30 11.40
C GLN A 7 -2.85 -24.13 10.96
N GLU A 8 -1.91 -24.84 11.61
CA GLU A 8 -0.51 -24.89 11.20
C GLU A 8 -0.36 -25.48 9.79
N LEU A 9 -1.06 -26.59 9.50
CA LEU A 9 -1.08 -27.18 8.17
C LEU A 9 -1.65 -26.21 7.12
N ILE A 10 -2.70 -25.46 7.45
CA ILE A 10 -3.26 -24.45 6.55
C ILE A 10 -2.23 -23.36 6.26
N LEU A 11 -1.58 -22.82 7.30
CA LEU A 11 -0.54 -21.79 7.15
C LEU A 11 0.64 -22.30 6.31
N GLY A 12 1.06 -23.54 6.57
CA GLY A 12 2.15 -24.21 5.81
C GLY A 12 1.78 -24.53 4.36
N SER A 13 0.47 -24.61 4.04
CA SER A 13 -0.01 -24.89 2.68
C SER A 13 -0.11 -23.64 1.80
N LEU A 14 -0.03 -22.45 2.38
CA LEU A 14 -0.04 -21.20 1.63
C LEU A 14 1.20 -21.09 0.75
N GLN A 15 1.01 -20.74 -0.50
CA GLN A 15 2.09 -20.56 -1.46
C GLN A 15 2.18 -19.11 -1.91
N CYS A 16 3.37 -18.55 -1.93
CA CYS A 16 3.63 -17.22 -2.43
C CYS A 16 4.58 -17.28 -3.62
N GLU A 17 4.11 -16.85 -4.76
CA GLU A 17 4.91 -16.80 -5.98
C GLU A 17 4.82 -15.45 -6.68
N ARG A 18 5.78 -15.15 -7.53
CA ARG A 18 5.78 -13.96 -8.35
C ARG A 18 4.71 -14.06 -9.45
N LEU A 19 3.98 -12.99 -9.71
CA LEU A 19 2.88 -12.98 -10.68
C LEU A 19 3.35 -13.45 -12.06
N SER A 20 4.48 -12.95 -12.54
CA SER A 20 5.04 -13.28 -13.85
C SER A 20 5.76 -14.62 -13.91
N SER A 21 5.99 -15.30 -12.79
CA SER A 21 6.71 -16.59 -12.77
C SER A 21 5.88 -17.75 -13.34
N ASN A 22 4.55 -17.59 -13.37
CA ASN A 22 3.64 -18.62 -13.87
C ASN A 22 2.55 -17.96 -14.72
N ILE A 23 2.43 -18.38 -15.98
CA ILE A 23 1.44 -17.84 -16.92
C ILE A 23 -0.01 -18.07 -16.46
N ASP A 24 -0.27 -19.11 -15.68
CA ASP A 24 -1.61 -19.40 -15.16
C ASP A 24 -2.08 -18.30 -14.19
N ASN A 25 -1.17 -17.60 -13.53
CA ASN A 25 -1.50 -16.47 -12.66
C ASN A 25 -2.24 -15.36 -13.41
N PHE A 26 -1.90 -15.14 -14.67
CA PHE A 26 -2.55 -14.15 -15.52
C PHE A 26 -4.06 -14.41 -15.69
N ARG A 27 -4.47 -15.68 -15.66
CA ARG A 27 -5.90 -16.05 -15.74
C ARG A 27 -6.57 -16.04 -14.37
N LEU A 28 -5.83 -16.44 -13.32
CA LEU A 28 -6.38 -16.51 -11.98
C LEU A 28 -6.67 -15.13 -11.38
N VAL A 29 -5.98 -14.07 -11.84
CA VAL A 29 -6.27 -12.70 -11.38
C VAL A 29 -7.59 -12.16 -11.91
N ASP A 30 -8.16 -12.72 -12.97
CA ASP A 30 -9.48 -12.30 -13.49
C ASP A 30 -10.58 -12.50 -12.45
N ASP A 31 -10.46 -13.52 -11.60
CA ASP A 31 -11.41 -13.84 -10.53
C ASP A 31 -11.13 -13.05 -9.22
N PHE A 32 -10.09 -12.24 -9.21
CA PHE A 32 -9.75 -11.44 -8.04
C PHE A 32 -10.77 -10.30 -7.86
N TYR A 33 -11.33 -10.19 -6.66
CA TYR A 33 -12.34 -9.21 -6.34
C TYR A 33 -12.06 -8.49 -5.02
N ASN A 34 -12.19 -7.17 -5.03
CA ASN A 34 -12.24 -6.35 -3.83
C ASN A 34 -13.17 -5.15 -4.05
N GLY A 35 -14.34 -5.20 -3.42
CA GLY A 35 -15.37 -4.18 -3.58
C GLY A 35 -15.04 -2.84 -2.91
N ARG A 36 -14.12 -2.83 -1.94
CA ARG A 36 -13.70 -1.62 -1.23
C ARG A 36 -12.75 -0.76 -2.05
N ASN A 37 -11.93 -1.40 -2.90
CA ASN A 37 -10.97 -0.70 -3.74
C ASN A 37 -10.88 -1.32 -5.15
N PRO A 38 -11.86 -1.03 -6.02
CA PRO A 38 -11.89 -1.57 -7.37
C PRO A 38 -10.69 -1.15 -8.24
N SER A 39 -10.07 -0.01 -7.94
CA SER A 39 -8.92 0.47 -8.71
C SER A 39 -7.68 -0.41 -8.52
N ILE A 40 -7.46 -0.93 -7.31
CA ILE A 40 -6.39 -1.88 -7.04
C ILE A 40 -6.62 -3.20 -7.81
N VAL A 41 -7.87 -3.65 -7.89
CA VAL A 41 -8.25 -4.83 -8.70
C VAL A 41 -7.98 -4.57 -10.18
N ASN A 42 -8.39 -3.42 -10.69
CA ASN A 42 -8.14 -3.03 -12.08
C ASN A 42 -6.64 -2.99 -12.41
N THR A 43 -5.81 -2.46 -11.51
CA THR A 43 -4.34 -2.47 -11.70
C THR A 43 -3.80 -3.91 -11.73
N LEU A 44 -4.25 -4.79 -10.84
CA LEU A 44 -3.84 -6.19 -10.84
C LEU A 44 -4.17 -6.89 -12.16
N GLN A 45 -5.39 -6.70 -12.66
CA GLN A 45 -5.89 -7.40 -13.85
C GLN A 45 -5.32 -6.87 -15.17
N ASN A 46 -4.99 -5.58 -15.26
CA ASN A 46 -4.64 -4.94 -16.54
C ASN A 46 -3.18 -4.46 -16.65
N GLU A 47 -2.50 -4.16 -15.54
CA GLU A 47 -1.18 -3.52 -15.56
C GLU A 47 -0.09 -4.38 -14.90
N ALA A 48 -0.46 -5.13 -13.84
CA ALA A 48 0.48 -5.77 -12.94
C ALA A 48 1.39 -6.80 -13.60
N TYR A 49 0.88 -7.59 -14.55
CA TYR A 49 1.67 -8.61 -15.22
C TYR A 49 2.79 -8.00 -16.07
N GLU A 50 2.48 -6.92 -16.80
CA GLU A 50 3.47 -6.21 -17.60
C GLU A 50 4.50 -5.50 -16.73
N ASP A 51 4.08 -4.86 -15.65
CA ASP A 51 4.97 -4.20 -14.69
C ASP A 51 5.90 -5.18 -14.00
N ASP A 52 5.39 -6.36 -13.66
CA ASP A 52 6.18 -7.43 -13.03
C ASP A 52 7.17 -8.05 -14.01
N ALA A 53 6.74 -8.36 -15.22
CA ALA A 53 7.58 -8.94 -16.26
C ALA A 53 8.72 -7.98 -16.69
N ASN A 54 8.48 -6.67 -16.67
CA ASN A 54 9.47 -5.64 -16.96
C ASN A 54 10.26 -5.15 -15.73
N HIS A 55 10.10 -5.79 -14.57
CA HIS A 55 10.80 -5.47 -13.32
C HIS A 55 10.58 -4.03 -12.82
N ARG A 56 9.47 -3.39 -13.20
CA ARG A 56 9.12 -2.05 -12.72
C ARG A 56 8.59 -2.07 -11.28
N VAL A 57 7.73 -3.06 -11.00
CA VAL A 57 7.18 -3.37 -9.68
C VAL A 57 7.11 -4.89 -9.56
N ALA A 58 7.52 -5.44 -8.44
CA ALA A 58 7.46 -6.89 -8.20
C ALA A 58 6.10 -7.26 -7.59
N TYR A 59 5.25 -7.94 -8.36
CA TYR A 59 3.95 -8.43 -7.89
C TYR A 59 4.03 -9.86 -7.42
N TYR A 60 3.37 -10.16 -6.31
CA TYR A 60 3.28 -11.47 -5.71
C TYR A 60 1.84 -11.84 -5.44
N VAL A 61 1.51 -13.10 -5.69
CA VAL A 61 0.22 -13.70 -5.34
C VAL A 61 0.39 -14.75 -4.26
N VAL A 62 -0.53 -14.79 -3.32
CA VAL A 62 -0.59 -15.80 -2.27
C VAL A 62 -1.80 -16.68 -2.53
N LYS A 63 -1.55 -17.98 -2.64
CA LYS A 63 -2.53 -19.00 -2.99
C LYS A 63 -2.75 -19.99 -1.86
N ASN A 64 -3.94 -20.57 -1.82
CA ASN A 64 -4.23 -21.76 -1.01
C ASN A 64 -3.77 -23.04 -1.73
N ASN A 65 -3.98 -24.17 -1.10
CA ASN A 65 -3.68 -25.50 -1.65
C ASN A 65 -4.51 -25.89 -2.89
N SER A 66 -5.63 -25.20 -3.14
CA SER A 66 -6.45 -25.37 -4.35
C SER A 66 -5.95 -24.52 -5.52
N GLY A 67 -4.94 -23.68 -5.31
CA GLY A 67 -4.40 -22.76 -6.32
C GLY A 67 -5.17 -21.45 -6.47
N GLU A 68 -6.15 -21.17 -5.61
CA GLU A 68 -6.94 -19.95 -5.63
C GLU A 68 -6.16 -18.78 -5.01
N ILE A 69 -6.18 -17.61 -5.65
CA ILE A 69 -5.50 -16.42 -5.15
C ILE A 69 -6.29 -15.80 -3.99
N LEU A 70 -5.73 -15.88 -2.78
CA LEU A 70 -6.32 -15.30 -1.58
C LEU A 70 -5.90 -13.85 -1.34
N PHE A 71 -4.70 -13.50 -1.79
CA PHE A 71 -4.08 -12.21 -1.50
C PHE A 71 -3.09 -11.83 -2.59
N TYR A 72 -2.88 -10.54 -2.84
CA TYR A 72 -1.73 -10.07 -3.58
C TYR A 72 -1.06 -8.89 -2.89
N PHE A 73 0.22 -8.75 -3.13
CA PHE A 73 0.99 -7.58 -2.74
C PHE A 73 2.04 -7.26 -3.80
N SER A 74 2.55 -6.04 -3.76
CA SER A 74 3.65 -5.67 -4.62
C SER A 74 4.70 -4.84 -3.91
N LEU A 75 5.95 -5.02 -4.34
CA LEU A 75 7.13 -4.40 -3.76
C LEU A 75 7.88 -3.59 -4.81
N LYS A 76 8.42 -2.45 -4.41
CA LYS A 76 9.23 -1.57 -5.26
C LYS A 76 10.36 -0.96 -4.45
N CYS A 77 11.54 -0.83 -5.03
CA CYS A 77 12.60 -0.03 -4.43
C CYS A 77 12.21 1.44 -4.37
N GLY A 78 12.51 2.09 -3.25
CA GLY A 78 12.23 3.50 -3.03
C GLY A 78 13.33 4.20 -2.26
N LEU A 79 13.24 5.52 -2.23
CA LEU A 79 14.08 6.37 -1.43
C LEU A 79 13.19 7.17 -0.48
N LEU A 80 13.61 7.24 0.76
CA LEU A 80 13.06 8.15 1.74
C LEU A 80 14.00 9.33 1.88
N TYR A 81 13.44 10.48 2.17
CA TYR A 81 14.21 11.70 2.34
C TYR A 81 13.95 12.28 3.71
N ASP A 82 14.98 12.75 4.32
CA ASP A 82 14.88 13.60 5.47
C ASP A 82 14.48 15.02 5.00
N GLU A 83 13.44 15.61 5.54
CA GLU A 83 12.96 16.96 5.25
C GLU A 83 12.59 17.24 3.77
N PHE A 84 11.51 16.65 3.27
CA PHE A 84 11.10 16.91 1.88
C PHE A 84 10.14 18.06 1.70
N LEU A 85 9.31 18.34 2.72
CA LEU A 85 8.36 19.43 2.68
C LEU A 85 8.62 20.34 3.88
N GLU A 86 8.89 21.59 3.62
CA GLU A 86 8.71 22.61 4.62
C GLU A 86 7.33 22.41 5.26
N GLY A 87 7.23 22.46 6.59
CA GLY A 87 6.01 22.11 7.32
C GLY A 87 4.76 22.83 6.82
N ASP A 88 4.92 24.08 6.38
CA ASP A 88 3.83 24.88 5.80
C ASP A 88 3.29 24.27 4.49
N ARG A 89 4.16 23.76 3.65
CA ARG A 89 3.77 23.14 2.38
C ARG A 89 3.00 21.83 2.58
N LEU A 90 3.36 21.03 3.56
CA LEU A 90 2.62 19.83 3.90
C LEU A 90 1.23 20.16 4.40
N LEU A 91 1.10 21.22 5.20
CA LEU A 91 -0.20 21.71 5.66
C LEU A 91 -1.06 22.22 4.50
N ASP A 92 -0.49 22.98 3.57
CA ASP A 92 -1.19 23.43 2.36
C ASP A 92 -1.65 22.26 1.49
N MET A 93 -0.85 21.22 1.34
CA MET A 93 -1.21 20.01 0.59
C MET A 93 -2.35 19.23 1.28
N LYS A 94 -2.31 19.09 2.60
CA LYS A 94 -3.41 18.47 3.36
C LYS A 94 -4.70 19.25 3.24
N ALA A 95 -4.65 20.58 3.40
CA ALA A 95 -5.80 21.45 3.24
C ALA A 95 -6.38 21.38 1.83
N PHE A 96 -5.54 21.31 0.81
CA PHE A 96 -5.96 21.13 -0.58
C PHE A 96 -6.67 19.79 -0.77
N TYR A 97 -6.13 18.69 -0.26
CA TYR A 97 -6.76 17.38 -0.36
C TYR A 97 -8.12 17.35 0.34
N GLU A 98 -8.23 17.90 1.54
CA GLU A 98 -9.49 18.03 2.24
C GLU A 98 -10.51 18.81 1.42
N HIS A 99 -10.09 19.92 0.81
CA HIS A 99 -10.94 20.70 -0.08
C HIS A 99 -11.47 19.89 -1.25
N ILE A 100 -10.60 19.15 -1.96
CA ILE A 100 -11.00 18.27 -3.07
C ILE A 100 -11.95 17.16 -2.58
N PHE A 101 -11.68 16.59 -1.42
CA PHE A 101 -12.55 15.57 -0.83
C PHE A 101 -13.94 16.11 -0.49
N GLN A 102 -14.03 17.33 0.07
CA GLN A 102 -15.31 17.97 0.33
C GLN A 102 -16.05 18.30 -0.98
N LEU A 103 -15.36 18.79 -2.00
CA LEU A 103 -15.95 19.02 -3.32
C LEU A 103 -16.53 17.74 -3.92
N SER A 104 -15.87 16.60 -3.76
CA SER A 104 -16.40 15.33 -4.27
C SER A 104 -17.73 14.91 -3.64
N LYS A 105 -17.98 15.37 -2.41
CA LYS A 105 -19.22 15.12 -1.67
C LYS A 105 -20.30 16.19 -1.90
N ASP A 106 -19.96 17.28 -2.59
CA ASP A 106 -20.90 18.38 -2.84
C ASP A 106 -22.01 17.90 -3.81
N PRO A 107 -23.28 17.89 -3.38
CA PRO A 107 -24.39 17.47 -4.23
C PRO A 107 -24.68 18.46 -5.36
N SER A 108 -24.19 19.70 -5.29
CA SER A 108 -24.32 20.70 -6.35
C SER A 108 -23.36 20.46 -7.52
N LEU A 109 -22.26 19.74 -7.29
CA LEU A 109 -21.28 19.43 -8.31
C LEU A 109 -21.80 18.29 -9.20
N GLN A 110 -21.96 18.55 -10.49
CA GLN A 110 -22.51 17.61 -11.44
C GLN A 110 -21.72 17.54 -12.76
N GLY A 111 -21.94 16.47 -13.53
CA GLY A 111 -21.36 16.32 -14.85
C GLY A 111 -19.85 16.26 -14.88
N THR A 112 -19.24 16.93 -15.85
CA THR A 112 -17.78 16.92 -16.11
C THR A 112 -16.94 17.41 -14.95
N ASP A 113 -17.46 18.32 -14.13
CA ASP A 113 -16.71 18.87 -12.98
C ASP A 113 -16.62 17.85 -11.85
N LYS A 114 -17.71 17.11 -11.60
CA LYS A 114 -17.71 16.01 -10.65
C LYS A 114 -16.78 14.89 -11.09
N ASP A 115 -16.81 14.54 -12.38
CA ASP A 115 -15.93 13.51 -12.94
C ASP A 115 -14.46 13.92 -12.83
N ALA A 116 -14.14 15.19 -13.06
CA ALA A 116 -12.78 15.72 -12.93
C ALA A 116 -12.27 15.68 -11.48
N VAL A 117 -13.10 16.07 -10.52
CA VAL A 117 -12.77 16.00 -9.08
C VAL A 117 -12.57 14.56 -8.64
N ASN A 118 -13.47 13.65 -9.04
CA ASN A 118 -13.34 12.22 -8.74
C ASN A 118 -12.07 11.61 -9.37
N ALA A 119 -11.70 12.02 -10.58
CA ALA A 119 -10.48 11.57 -11.24
C ALA A 119 -9.20 12.01 -10.49
N ILE A 120 -9.19 13.21 -9.89
CA ILE A 120 -8.10 13.67 -9.03
C ILE A 120 -8.00 12.78 -7.79
N LEU A 121 -9.11 12.55 -7.09
CA LEU A 121 -9.13 11.68 -5.91
C LEU A 121 -8.69 10.25 -6.24
N GLU A 122 -9.15 9.72 -7.36
CA GLU A 122 -8.78 8.37 -7.80
C GLU A 122 -7.28 8.27 -8.11
N LYS A 123 -6.70 9.28 -8.76
CA LYS A 123 -5.24 9.33 -8.99
C LYS A 123 -4.46 9.42 -7.69
N ALA A 124 -4.92 10.23 -6.74
CA ALA A 124 -4.31 10.32 -5.42
C ALA A 124 -4.35 8.95 -4.70
N ARG A 125 -5.50 8.26 -4.73
CA ARG A 125 -5.68 6.93 -4.11
C ARG A 125 -4.87 5.83 -4.79
N THR A 126 -4.72 5.90 -6.12
CA THR A 126 -3.98 4.90 -6.91
C THR A 126 -2.49 5.19 -7.05
N LYS A 127 -2.00 6.20 -6.36
CA LYS A 127 -0.58 6.61 -6.40
C LYS A 127 -0.06 6.92 -7.80
N LYS A 128 -0.92 7.34 -8.71
CA LYS A 128 -0.55 7.71 -10.09
C LYS A 128 0.00 9.14 -10.23
N GLY A 129 0.08 9.85 -9.13
CA GLY A 129 0.54 11.24 -9.08
C GLY A 129 -0.40 12.23 -9.77
N LEU A 130 -0.40 13.46 -9.31
CA LEU A 130 -1.20 14.54 -9.88
C LEU A 130 -0.33 15.46 -10.74
N LYS A 131 -0.87 15.91 -11.86
CA LYS A 131 -0.23 16.91 -12.71
C LYS A 131 -0.87 18.28 -12.46
N LYS A 132 -0.04 19.32 -12.30
CA LYS A 132 -0.49 20.69 -12.08
C LYS A 132 -1.59 21.13 -13.07
N LEU A 133 -1.42 20.78 -14.36
CA LEU A 133 -2.38 21.10 -15.41
C LEU A 133 -3.75 20.40 -15.21
N GLU A 134 -3.75 19.17 -14.73
CA GLU A 134 -4.99 18.43 -14.48
C GLU A 134 -5.78 19.02 -13.32
N VAL A 135 -5.06 19.36 -12.25
CA VAL A 135 -5.65 20.01 -11.08
C VAL A 135 -6.17 21.41 -11.44
N ALA A 136 -5.38 22.20 -12.18
CA ALA A 136 -5.78 23.51 -12.66
C ALA A 136 -7.10 23.45 -13.46
N ARG A 137 -7.23 22.49 -14.38
CA ARG A 137 -8.45 22.30 -15.18
C ARG A 137 -9.65 21.89 -14.33
N ALA A 138 -9.45 20.93 -13.43
CA ALA A 138 -10.56 20.42 -12.62
C ALA A 138 -11.11 21.43 -11.62
N LEU A 139 -10.27 22.35 -11.14
CA LEU A 139 -10.65 23.40 -10.21
C LEU A 139 -10.89 24.75 -10.87
N HIS A 140 -10.82 24.84 -12.19
CA HIS A 140 -10.93 26.08 -12.95
C HIS A 140 -9.94 27.19 -12.51
N LEU A 141 -8.73 26.75 -12.08
CA LEU A 141 -7.67 27.65 -11.62
C LEU A 141 -6.70 28.01 -12.76
N SER A 142 -6.14 29.22 -12.68
CA SER A 142 -4.97 29.57 -13.49
C SER A 142 -3.75 28.76 -13.07
N LEU A 143 -2.90 28.38 -14.02
CA LEU A 143 -1.63 27.70 -13.73
C LEU A 143 -0.69 28.48 -12.83
N ASP A 144 -0.87 29.82 -12.79
CA ASP A 144 -0.06 30.73 -11.99
C ASP A 144 -0.77 31.08 -10.68
N SER A 145 -1.89 30.42 -10.35
CA SER A 145 -2.61 30.70 -9.12
C SER A 145 -1.75 30.40 -7.90
N GLU A 146 -1.91 31.21 -6.87
CA GLU A 146 -1.14 31.08 -5.63
C GLU A 146 -1.37 29.73 -4.97
N GLU A 147 -2.60 29.18 -5.06
CA GLU A 147 -2.98 27.88 -4.54
C GLU A 147 -2.18 26.76 -5.21
N LEU A 148 -2.05 26.80 -6.53
CA LEU A 148 -1.27 25.79 -7.26
C LEU A 148 0.26 25.95 -7.05
N LEU A 149 0.72 27.16 -6.84
CA LEU A 149 2.14 27.42 -6.54
C LEU A 149 2.51 26.88 -5.14
N LYS A 150 1.65 27.03 -4.16
CA LYS A 150 1.84 26.46 -2.82
C LYS A 150 1.96 24.93 -2.85
N ILE A 151 1.12 24.26 -3.63
CA ILE A 151 1.09 22.79 -3.71
C ILE A 151 2.24 22.25 -4.56
N PHE A 152 2.44 22.80 -5.75
CA PHE A 152 3.39 22.27 -6.73
C PHE A 152 4.79 22.87 -6.64
N GLY A 153 4.93 24.04 -5.98
CA GLY A 153 6.18 24.77 -5.83
C GLY A 153 6.78 25.27 -7.15
N GLU A 154 7.79 26.07 -7.05
CA GLU A 154 8.47 26.62 -8.24
C GLU A 154 9.61 25.74 -8.76
N ASN A 155 10.36 25.07 -7.92
CA ASN A 155 11.41 24.09 -8.27
C ASN A 155 12.09 23.58 -6.99
N ASN A 156 11.81 22.42 -6.51
CA ASN A 156 12.60 21.82 -5.44
C ASN A 156 13.76 21.00 -6.03
N LYS A 157 14.96 21.50 -5.86
CA LYS A 157 16.21 20.81 -6.24
C LYS A 157 17.06 20.40 -5.03
N ASN A 158 16.56 20.58 -3.81
CA ASN A 158 17.33 20.25 -2.63
C ASN A 158 17.09 18.78 -2.29
N VAL A 159 18.12 17.98 -2.44
CA VAL A 159 18.13 16.57 -1.99
C VAL A 159 18.74 16.57 -0.60
N GLY A 160 17.92 16.25 0.41
CA GLY A 160 18.38 16.01 1.77
C GLY A 160 19.10 14.66 1.92
N ILE A 161 19.28 14.18 3.13
CA ILE A 161 19.76 12.83 3.42
C ILE A 161 18.74 11.84 2.86
N THR A 162 19.22 10.81 2.17
CA THR A 162 18.38 9.77 1.59
C THR A 162 18.62 8.44 2.27
N PHE A 163 17.54 7.70 2.48
CA PHE A 163 17.55 6.35 3.03
C PHE A 163 17.01 5.38 1.99
N ALA A 164 17.69 4.25 1.82
CA ALA A 164 17.23 3.19 0.95
C ALA A 164 16.05 2.44 1.61
N GLY A 165 15.01 2.18 0.84
CA GLY A 165 13.83 1.47 1.35
C GLY A 165 13.14 0.62 0.32
N VAL A 166 12.21 -0.21 0.78
CA VAL A 166 11.27 -0.94 -0.04
C VAL A 166 9.86 -0.44 0.24
N GLU A 167 9.17 -0.05 -0.81
CA GLU A 167 7.76 0.33 -0.76
C GLU A 167 6.87 -0.88 -0.94
N ILE A 168 5.90 -1.09 -0.05
CA ILE A 168 4.72 -1.92 -0.31
C ILE A 168 3.73 -1.06 -1.08
N VAL A 169 3.66 -1.24 -2.40
CA VAL A 169 2.80 -0.41 -3.27
C VAL A 169 1.35 -0.86 -3.21
N HIS A 170 1.13 -2.17 -3.24
CA HIS A 170 -0.18 -2.78 -3.13
C HIS A 170 -0.19 -3.85 -2.04
N PHE A 171 -1.31 -3.95 -1.32
CA PHE A 171 -1.51 -4.91 -0.25
C PHE A 171 -3.01 -5.19 -0.13
N CYS A 172 -3.49 -6.28 -0.73
CA CYS A 172 -4.92 -6.48 -0.96
C CYS A 172 -5.36 -7.93 -0.84
N ALA A 173 -6.38 -8.18 -0.01
CA ALA A 173 -7.04 -9.47 0.10
C ALA A 173 -8.10 -9.65 -0.99
N ASN A 174 -8.25 -10.88 -1.47
CA ASN A 174 -9.35 -11.27 -2.33
C ASN A 174 -10.62 -11.50 -1.50
N GLU A 175 -11.61 -10.62 -1.65
CA GLU A 175 -12.87 -10.74 -0.92
C GLU A 175 -13.71 -11.94 -1.35
N ALA A 176 -13.51 -12.45 -2.56
CA ALA A 176 -14.19 -13.66 -3.03
C ALA A 176 -13.86 -14.90 -2.17
N HIS A 177 -12.68 -14.92 -1.54
CA HIS A 177 -12.21 -16.02 -0.70
C HIS A 177 -12.18 -15.69 0.80
N ARG A 178 -12.87 -14.63 1.23
CA ARG A 178 -12.94 -14.24 2.65
C ARG A 178 -13.48 -15.35 3.54
N ASP A 179 -14.50 -16.07 3.07
CA ASP A 179 -15.11 -17.15 3.83
C ASP A 179 -14.16 -18.32 4.05
N PHE A 180 -13.30 -18.62 3.09
CA PHE A 180 -12.25 -19.62 3.27
C PHE A 180 -11.38 -19.27 4.49
N TRP A 181 -10.88 -18.04 4.57
CA TRP A 181 -10.05 -17.63 5.70
C TRP A 181 -10.80 -17.65 7.03
N ASN A 182 -12.04 -17.17 7.06
CA ASN A 182 -12.86 -17.16 8.26
C ASN A 182 -13.13 -18.58 8.79
N GLN A 183 -13.29 -19.57 7.91
CA GLN A 183 -13.53 -20.96 8.28
C GLN A 183 -12.31 -21.66 8.91
N THR A 184 -11.10 -21.13 8.70
CA THR A 184 -9.89 -21.68 9.34
C THR A 184 -9.89 -21.48 10.85
N GLY A 185 -10.69 -20.55 11.37
CA GLY A 185 -10.70 -20.15 12.78
C GLY A 185 -9.44 -19.43 13.25
N ILE A 186 -8.50 -19.11 12.33
CA ILE A 186 -7.31 -18.29 12.62
C ILE A 186 -7.80 -16.87 12.94
N GLN A 187 -7.44 -16.35 14.11
CA GLN A 187 -7.93 -15.04 14.55
C GLN A 187 -7.23 -13.87 13.85
N GLN A 188 -5.99 -14.07 13.42
CA GLN A 188 -5.25 -13.04 12.70
C GLN A 188 -5.85 -12.85 11.31
N LYS A 189 -5.89 -11.59 10.88
CA LYS A 189 -6.31 -11.28 9.51
C LYS A 189 -5.31 -11.88 8.52
N LEU A 190 -5.81 -12.37 7.39
CA LEU A 190 -4.96 -12.93 6.33
C LEU A 190 -3.81 -12.00 5.94
N GLY A 191 -4.06 -10.69 5.80
CA GLY A 191 -3.02 -9.72 5.49
C GLY A 191 -1.88 -9.70 6.52
N THR A 192 -2.19 -9.84 7.82
CA THR A 192 -1.17 -9.90 8.87
C THR A 192 -0.28 -11.13 8.70
N VAL A 193 -0.89 -12.29 8.43
CA VAL A 193 -0.13 -13.52 8.16
C VAL A 193 0.72 -13.37 6.90
N VAL A 194 0.15 -12.85 5.80
CA VAL A 194 0.89 -12.62 4.55
C VAL A 194 2.09 -11.70 4.77
N PHE A 195 1.93 -10.66 5.57
CA PHE A 195 3.01 -9.74 5.87
C PHE A 195 4.18 -10.44 6.57
N TRP A 196 3.92 -11.11 7.68
CA TRP A 196 4.98 -11.74 8.48
C TRP A 196 5.53 -13.01 7.84
N GLN A 197 4.70 -13.78 7.13
CA GLN A 197 5.12 -15.05 6.53
C GLN A 197 5.81 -14.89 5.17
N PHE A 198 5.43 -13.89 4.37
CA PHE A 198 5.91 -13.78 3.00
C PHE A 198 6.61 -12.46 2.68
N ILE A 199 6.10 -11.31 3.15
CA ILE A 199 6.73 -10.03 2.83
C ILE A 199 8.03 -9.85 3.61
N VAL A 200 7.99 -10.00 4.93
CA VAL A 200 9.18 -9.81 5.78
C VAL A 200 10.35 -10.70 5.35
N PRO A 201 10.20 -12.03 5.09
CA PRO A 201 11.31 -12.83 4.58
C PRO A 201 11.92 -12.29 3.28
N LYS A 202 11.10 -11.81 2.34
CA LYS A 202 11.62 -11.23 1.09
C LYS A 202 12.43 -9.95 1.31
N ILE A 203 12.05 -9.15 2.30
CA ILE A 203 12.82 -7.96 2.69
C ILE A 203 14.15 -8.39 3.34
N LEU A 204 14.13 -9.39 4.21
CA LEU A 204 15.35 -9.92 4.83
C LEU A 204 16.31 -10.50 3.78
N ASP A 205 15.79 -11.28 2.82
CA ASP A 205 16.59 -11.81 1.70
C ASP A 205 17.18 -10.67 0.85
N LEU A 206 16.43 -9.60 0.63
CA LEU A 206 16.91 -8.42 -0.11
C LEU A 206 18.03 -7.72 0.64
N MET A 207 17.94 -7.59 1.96
CA MET A 207 18.96 -6.97 2.79
C MET A 207 20.31 -7.70 2.74
N GLU A 208 20.33 -9.00 2.48
CA GLU A 208 21.56 -9.78 2.27
C GLU A 208 22.27 -9.42 0.94
N ILE A 209 21.54 -8.81 0.00
CA ILE A 209 22.05 -8.50 -1.35
C ILE A 209 22.37 -7.01 -1.48
N VAL A 210 21.52 -6.15 -0.92
CA VAL A 210 21.61 -4.69 -1.04
C VAL A 210 21.16 -4.01 0.25
N GLY A 211 21.83 -2.93 0.63
CA GLY A 211 21.44 -2.14 1.80
C GLY A 211 20.01 -1.61 1.65
N CYS A 212 19.20 -1.85 2.68
CA CYS A 212 17.82 -1.40 2.77
C CYS A 212 17.53 -1.08 4.23
N GLU A 213 17.24 0.17 4.55
CA GLU A 213 17.07 0.66 5.92
C GLU A 213 15.61 0.67 6.36
N TYR A 214 14.68 0.87 5.41
CA TYR A 214 13.27 1.02 5.70
C TYR A 214 12.37 0.16 4.84
N LEU A 215 11.31 -0.37 5.45
CA LEU A 215 10.11 -0.86 4.78
C LEU A 215 9.01 0.18 4.97
N PHE A 216 8.36 0.63 3.89
CA PHE A 216 7.40 1.70 3.97
C PHE A 216 6.20 1.51 3.03
N LEU A 217 5.15 2.26 3.31
CA LEU A 217 3.94 2.31 2.48
C LEU A 217 3.23 3.65 2.62
N PHE A 218 2.31 3.90 1.70
CA PHE A 218 1.38 5.01 1.76
C PHE A 218 -0.04 4.50 1.94
N ALA A 219 -0.60 4.71 3.12
CA ALA A 219 -1.96 4.30 3.45
C ALA A 219 -2.97 5.31 2.93
N ALA A 220 -3.68 4.96 1.85
CA ALA A 220 -4.80 5.75 1.33
C ALA A 220 -6.06 5.47 2.15
N ASP A 221 -6.11 6.00 3.37
CA ASP A 221 -7.21 5.79 4.30
C ASP A 221 -8.20 6.96 4.23
N LEU A 222 -9.42 6.66 3.83
CA LEU A 222 -10.53 7.62 3.76
C LEU A 222 -11.60 7.35 4.82
N SER A 223 -11.35 6.41 5.75
CA SER A 223 -12.26 6.18 6.88
C SER A 223 -12.15 7.33 7.89
N GLU A 224 -13.25 7.63 8.57
CA GLU A 224 -13.27 8.67 9.62
C GLU A 224 -12.42 8.26 10.83
N ASP A 225 -12.35 6.95 11.11
CA ASP A 225 -11.67 6.37 12.26
C ASP A 225 -10.24 5.90 11.96
N ALA A 226 -9.71 6.20 10.76
CA ALA A 226 -8.38 5.78 10.30
C ALA A 226 -8.15 4.25 10.40
N ASP A 227 -9.17 3.46 10.07
CA ASP A 227 -9.18 2.00 10.21
C ASP A 227 -8.01 1.29 9.52
N LEU A 228 -7.63 1.77 8.33
CA LEU A 228 -6.54 1.19 7.56
C LEU A 228 -5.18 1.54 8.17
N VAL A 229 -5.02 2.78 8.61
CA VAL A 229 -3.79 3.22 9.30
C VAL A 229 -3.62 2.47 10.61
N ASN A 230 -4.68 2.39 11.43
CA ASN A 230 -4.67 1.64 12.68
C ASN A 230 -4.34 0.16 12.43
N TYR A 231 -4.88 -0.43 11.37
CA TYR A 231 -4.54 -1.79 10.99
C TYR A 231 -3.02 -1.97 10.72
N TYR A 232 -2.41 -1.05 9.99
CA TYR A 232 -0.98 -1.12 9.71
C TYR A 232 -0.13 -0.90 10.97
N VAL A 233 -0.54 0.00 11.84
CA VAL A 233 0.17 0.27 13.11
C VAL A 233 0.03 -0.89 14.09
N ASP A 234 -1.20 -1.34 14.35
CA ASP A 234 -1.49 -2.30 15.42
C ASP A 234 -1.13 -3.76 15.03
N ASN A 235 -1.26 -4.13 13.75
CA ASN A 235 -1.08 -5.51 13.31
C ASN A 235 0.21 -5.77 12.53
N LEU A 236 0.77 -4.76 11.90
CA LEU A 236 2.00 -4.87 11.10
C LEU A 236 3.15 -4.07 11.69
N GLU A 237 2.92 -3.39 12.81
CA GLU A 237 3.91 -2.63 13.59
C GLU A 237 4.60 -1.48 12.82
N PHE A 238 3.87 -0.88 11.86
CA PHE A 238 4.32 0.33 11.20
C PHE A 238 4.21 1.53 12.13
N ILE A 239 5.09 2.50 11.93
CA ILE A 239 5.07 3.80 12.63
C ILE A 239 4.55 4.84 11.64
N ASP A 240 3.64 5.70 12.09
CA ASP A 240 3.27 6.90 11.35
C ASP A 240 4.41 7.91 11.45
N ALA A 241 5.23 7.96 10.43
CA ALA A 241 6.43 8.78 10.40
C ALA A 241 6.23 9.98 9.47
N SER A 242 5.77 11.08 10.05
CA SER A 242 5.69 12.35 9.32
C SER A 242 7.07 12.97 9.06
N GLU A 243 8.12 12.45 9.67
CA GLU A 243 9.49 12.96 9.59
C GLU A 243 10.22 12.50 8.32
N HIS A 244 9.81 11.37 7.73
CA HIS A 244 10.38 10.84 6.51
C HIS A 244 9.38 10.98 5.37
N SER A 245 9.79 11.61 4.27
CA SER A 245 8.97 11.72 3.07
C SER A 245 9.52 10.80 1.98
N ALA A 246 8.63 10.21 1.21
CA ALA A 246 9.05 9.52 0.00
C ALA A 246 9.35 10.52 -1.11
N ALA A 247 10.27 10.14 -1.99
CA ALA A 247 10.65 10.97 -3.14
C ALA A 247 9.53 11.22 -4.15
N THR A 248 8.44 10.50 -4.03
CA THR A 248 7.31 10.60 -4.93
C THR A 248 6.35 11.65 -4.44
N PRO A 249 6.26 12.74 -5.15
CA PRO A 249 5.45 13.87 -4.78
C PRO A 249 3.98 13.53 -4.94
N MET A 250 3.09 14.27 -4.66
CA MET A 250 1.73 14.51 -5.11
C MET A 250 0.64 13.56 -4.59
N TYR A 251 0.84 12.26 -4.45
CA TYR A 251 -0.14 11.43 -3.74
C TYR A 251 0.14 11.32 -2.24
N ASP A 252 1.31 11.77 -1.79
CA ASP A 252 1.70 11.74 -0.38
C ASP A 252 0.77 12.57 0.50
N PHE A 253 0.22 13.65 -0.02
CA PHE A 253 -0.75 14.47 0.72
C PHE A 253 -2.11 13.79 0.90
N ALA A 254 -2.44 12.81 0.04
CA ALA A 254 -3.68 12.04 0.11
C ALA A 254 -3.55 10.79 0.97
N CYS A 255 -2.33 10.41 1.32
CA CYS A 255 -2.01 9.18 2.03
C CYS A 255 -1.22 9.51 3.30
N ARG A 256 -1.37 8.66 4.32
CA ARG A 256 -0.46 8.69 5.47
C ARG A 256 0.76 7.85 5.17
N PHE A 257 1.91 8.44 5.40
CA PHE A 257 3.18 7.77 5.25
C PHE A 257 3.48 6.94 6.50
N LEU A 258 3.68 5.65 6.31
CA LEU A 258 3.99 4.71 7.38
C LEU A 258 5.29 3.99 7.04
N CYS A 259 6.19 3.86 8.01
CA CYS A 259 7.43 3.13 7.82
C CYS A 259 7.83 2.31 9.05
N GLN A 260 8.78 1.41 8.86
CA GLN A 260 9.47 0.73 9.93
C GLN A 260 10.92 0.42 9.51
N GLU A 261 11.80 0.38 10.49
CA GLU A 261 13.19 -0.01 10.26
C GLU A 261 13.30 -1.49 9.96
N THR A 262 14.08 -1.83 8.93
CA THR A 262 14.29 -3.22 8.54
C THR A 262 15.13 -4.00 9.55
N SER A 263 15.97 -3.32 10.33
CA SER A 263 16.84 -3.92 11.35
C SER A 263 16.08 -4.70 12.43
N THR A 264 14.83 -4.34 12.71
CA THR A 264 13.99 -4.98 13.75
C THR A 264 13.05 -6.05 13.20
N LEU A 265 12.94 -6.20 11.87
CA LEU A 265 11.94 -7.07 11.24
C LEU A 265 12.09 -8.55 11.63
N GLN A 266 13.33 -9.05 11.75
CA GLN A 266 13.57 -10.44 12.12
C GLN A 266 13.10 -10.76 13.54
N GLU A 267 13.39 -9.87 14.49
CA GLU A 267 12.98 -10.01 15.88
C GLU A 267 11.44 -9.97 16.01
N ARG A 268 10.82 -8.98 15.37
CA ARG A 268 9.35 -8.82 15.34
C ARG A 268 8.66 -10.02 14.71
N ARG A 269 9.18 -10.52 13.59
CA ARG A 269 8.66 -11.72 12.95
C ARG A 269 8.74 -12.93 13.87
N THR A 270 9.86 -13.12 14.57
CA THR A 270 10.01 -14.20 15.51
C THR A 270 8.98 -14.11 16.64
N SER A 271 8.84 -12.92 17.23
CA SER A 271 7.83 -12.66 18.26
C SER A 271 6.42 -12.92 17.78
N PHE A 272 6.08 -12.53 16.53
CA PHE A 272 4.78 -12.81 15.96
C PHE A 272 4.48 -14.31 15.92
N PHE A 273 5.42 -15.13 15.45
CA PHE A 273 5.22 -16.59 15.34
C PHE A 273 5.34 -17.34 16.66
N GLU A 274 6.02 -16.80 17.69
CA GLU A 274 6.00 -17.40 19.03
C GLU A 274 4.57 -17.50 19.59
N HIS A 275 3.70 -16.60 19.20
CA HIS A 275 2.29 -16.63 19.58
C HIS A 275 1.44 -17.62 18.77
N PHE A 276 2.02 -18.23 17.73
CA PHE A 276 1.38 -19.23 16.87
C PHE A 276 1.78 -20.67 17.21
N ASN A 277 2.64 -20.90 18.19
CA ASN A 277 3.03 -22.23 18.55
C ASN A 277 1.83 -23.06 19.04
N PRO A 278 1.68 -24.30 18.55
CA PRO A 278 0.64 -25.21 19.07
C PRO A 278 0.81 -25.42 20.56
N ASP A 279 -0.28 -25.71 21.26
CA ASP A 279 -0.21 -26.08 22.66
C ASP A 279 0.66 -27.32 22.80
N GLU A 280 1.83 -27.22 23.47
CA GLU A 280 2.44 -28.40 24.03
C GLU A 280 1.42 -28.96 25.04
N GLU A 281 0.87 -30.14 24.73
CA GLU A 281 0.01 -30.85 25.67
C GLU A 281 0.79 -31.03 26.99
N VAL A 282 0.26 -30.41 28.04
CA VAL A 282 0.74 -30.58 29.41
C VAL A 282 0.23 -31.87 29.99
#